data_adea72ddb765bcf6ee9ebdfae477df3c
#
_entry.id   adea72ddb765bcf6ee9ebdfae477df3c
#
_cell.length_a   1.000
_cell.length_b   1.000
_cell.length_c   1.000
_cell.angle_alpha   90.00
_cell.angle_beta   90.00
_cell.angle_gamma   90.00
#
_symmetry.space_group_name_H-M   'P 1'
#
loop_
_entity.id
_entity.type
_entity.pdbx_description
1 polymer ?
#
loop_
_entity_poly.entity_id
_entity_poly.type
_entity_poly.pdbx_seq_one_letter_code
_entity_poly.pdbx_strand_id
1 'polypeptide(L)'
;MHKYTYRKFLAFTMAVMVAFTGCSKGSDTGNPSTAKESESTKDKASDRQKFDSYLNQLFKEHVNSNTVNLHYTLAHPEHYGIKAKKADLGNIDLKDLDQAEAQCKKELKRLESFNYKILSKSQKQSYDYLMDYFKRQQKLAPYPYLQTVLSPTLGSQAQLPVTLCEYPLRTREDVETYLSLLSKVGSYFDTVIRYEKEQVKRGYFMSDADADAVLKQINDFTRATDHNYMIEVFNTNIDSVSDLSTNQKRNYRKENRRLILEEVIPAYENLYSDLKNLKGNGKNRQGYAHFKNGKSYYSALASYKTGSDKTVPQMIKATEAHLLYLQTEMTEIIKEDPSIYYAFLDLDLNKYSSKKPSKILSQLKQKIKDKYPAAAEVECDIKYVHSSLEENSSPAFYMIPAIDDYKKNVIYVNKAQTGQESLYPTLAHEGYPGHLYQTTYFHSKKEHPIRYILDYPGYNEGWATYVEMDSYSYLDMKQELEPLKKLLPDNYLYNMALSARVDMGVNYEGWSVDEAVKYMQQYGTISTSSMKALYRYVIQNPANYLCYYIGYLEFMELKDYYKEKSENAYDEKVFHKIILDAGPNSFRILRQRIDENL
;
A
#
# COMPACT_ATOMS: atom_id res chain seq x y z
N MET A 1 -19.86 22.81 1.50
CA MET A 1 -19.19 21.67 2.17
C MET A 1 -19.99 20.39 1.96
N HIS A 2 -20.11 19.93 0.72
CA HIS A 2 -20.90 18.73 0.41
C HIS A 2 -20.05 17.73 -0.36
N LYS A 3 -19.96 16.50 0.18
CA LYS A 3 -19.48 15.27 -0.45
C LYS A 3 -17.96 15.07 -0.69
N TYR A 4 -17.08 15.87 -0.12
CA TYR A 4 -15.67 15.92 -0.55
C TYR A 4 -14.70 14.94 0.14
N THR A 5 -15.07 14.21 1.21
CA THR A 5 -14.00 13.78 2.11
C THR A 5 -13.82 12.27 2.31
N TYR A 6 -14.72 11.41 1.84
CA TYR A 6 -14.68 10.02 2.33
C TYR A 6 -14.50 8.92 1.28
N ARG A 7 -14.39 9.27 -0.01
CA ARG A 7 -14.24 8.25 -1.08
C ARG A 7 -12.87 8.22 -1.76
N LYS A 8 -11.92 9.09 -1.40
CA LYS A 8 -10.63 9.23 -2.10
C LYS A 8 -9.51 8.27 -1.67
N PHE A 9 -9.69 7.41 -0.69
CA PHE A 9 -8.60 6.59 -0.15
C PHE A 9 -8.84 5.09 -0.30
N LEU A 10 -9.13 4.65 -1.50
CA LEU A 10 -8.95 3.26 -1.91
C LEU A 10 -7.71 3.18 -2.80
N ALA A 11 -6.56 3.58 -2.29
CA ALA A 11 -5.32 3.15 -2.87
C ALA A 11 -5.21 1.64 -2.68
N PHE A 12 -4.97 0.95 -3.75
CA PHE A 12 -4.82 -0.49 -3.85
C PHE A 12 -3.50 -0.90 -3.20
N THR A 13 -3.39 -0.79 -1.89
CA THR A 13 -2.37 -1.52 -1.17
C THR A 13 -2.87 -2.95 -1.08
N MET A 14 -2.41 -3.82 -2.01
CA MET A 14 -2.42 -5.24 -1.73
C MET A 14 -1.72 -5.42 -0.39
N ALA A 15 -2.49 -5.57 0.68
CA ALA A 15 -1.99 -6.15 1.89
C ALA A 15 -1.75 -7.63 1.56
N VAL A 16 -0.62 -7.89 0.87
CA VAL A 16 -0.09 -9.24 0.79
C VAL A 16 0.24 -9.60 2.22
N MET A 17 -0.63 -10.40 2.83
CA MET A 17 -0.29 -11.07 4.07
C MET A 17 0.93 -11.94 3.77
N VAL A 18 2.10 -11.44 4.14
CA VAL A 18 3.33 -12.23 4.08
C VAL A 18 3.28 -13.20 5.25
N ALA A 19 2.59 -14.31 5.05
CA ALA A 19 2.84 -15.48 5.85
C ALA A 19 4.22 -15.99 5.45
N PHE A 20 5.19 -15.88 6.34
CA PHE A 20 6.48 -16.54 6.18
C PHE A 20 6.29 -18.05 6.27
N THR A 21 5.94 -18.68 5.16
CA THR A 21 5.98 -20.13 5.02
C THR A 21 7.32 -20.52 4.42
N GLY A 22 8.28 -20.77 5.25
CA GLY A 22 9.60 -21.26 4.84
C GLY A 22 10.04 -22.42 5.71
N CYS A 23 9.54 -23.62 5.47
CA CYS A 23 10.17 -24.84 5.98
C CYS A 23 11.29 -25.27 5.04
N SER A 24 12.55 -24.99 5.38
CA SER A 24 13.66 -25.79 4.86
C SER A 24 14.36 -26.52 5.99
N LYS A 25 14.25 -27.84 5.98
CA LYS A 25 15.14 -28.74 6.73
C LYS A 25 16.51 -28.70 6.07
N GLY A 26 17.47 -28.10 6.71
CA GLY A 26 18.88 -28.16 6.38
C GLY A 26 19.68 -28.20 7.67
N SER A 27 20.10 -29.39 8.04
CA SER A 27 21.06 -29.63 9.12
C SER A 27 22.42 -29.14 8.68
N ASP A 28 23.04 -28.24 9.42
CA ASP A 28 24.50 -28.22 9.50
C ASP A 28 24.99 -27.73 10.88
N THR A 29 25.71 -28.60 11.55
CA THR A 29 26.35 -28.38 12.82
C THR A 29 27.77 -27.91 12.57
N GLY A 30 28.10 -26.67 12.89
CA GLY A 30 29.46 -26.15 12.85
C GLY A 30 29.73 -25.26 14.07
N ASN A 31 30.62 -25.74 14.92
CA ASN A 31 31.10 -25.11 16.14
C ASN A 31 32.02 -23.91 15.81
N PRO A 32 31.90 -22.74 16.44
CA PRO A 32 32.80 -21.61 16.16
C PRO A 32 34.06 -21.72 17.05
N SER A 33 35.20 -21.82 16.42
CA SER A 33 36.49 -21.59 17.08
C SER A 33 36.88 -20.11 16.95
N THR A 34 37.27 -19.52 18.05
CA THR A 34 37.83 -18.17 18.16
C THR A 34 39.23 -18.09 17.59
N ALA A 35 39.43 -17.29 16.55
CA ALA A 35 40.77 -16.80 16.16
C ALA A 35 40.66 -15.38 15.60
N LYS A 36 41.39 -14.45 16.21
CA LYS A 36 41.66 -13.14 15.65
C LYS A 36 42.75 -13.27 14.59
N GLU A 37 42.39 -13.19 13.30
CA GLU A 37 43.35 -13.05 12.23
C GLU A 37 42.88 -11.96 11.28
N SER A 38 43.84 -11.27 10.66
CA SER A 38 43.61 -10.26 9.60
C SER A 38 42.88 -10.92 8.41
N GLU A 39 41.60 -10.59 8.23
CA GLU A 39 40.79 -11.12 7.12
C GLU A 39 41.47 -10.88 5.77
N SER A 40 41.78 -11.98 5.07
CA SER A 40 42.31 -11.92 3.71
C SER A 40 41.25 -11.41 2.74
N THR A 41 41.70 -10.85 1.59
CA THR A 41 40.77 -10.40 0.52
C THR A 41 39.87 -11.51 0.00
N LYS A 42 40.33 -12.79 0.07
CA LYS A 42 39.56 -13.98 -0.32
C LYS A 42 38.43 -14.27 0.68
N ASP A 43 38.69 -14.09 1.98
CA ASP A 43 37.66 -14.32 3.03
C ASP A 43 36.56 -13.27 2.94
N LYS A 44 36.91 -12.00 2.68
CA LYS A 44 35.92 -10.92 2.46
C LYS A 44 35.03 -11.18 1.23
N ALA A 45 35.59 -11.66 0.13
CA ALA A 45 34.82 -12.03 -1.05
C ALA A 45 33.87 -13.19 -0.78
N SER A 46 34.32 -14.21 -0.05
CA SER A 46 33.50 -15.37 0.37
C SER A 46 32.29 -14.94 1.23
N ASP A 47 32.50 -14.05 2.20
CA ASP A 47 31.43 -13.61 3.09
C ASP A 47 30.42 -12.68 2.41
N ARG A 48 30.86 -11.82 1.48
CA ARG A 48 29.97 -11.05 0.60
C ARG A 48 29.09 -11.98 -0.25
N GLN A 49 29.67 -13.04 -0.81
CA GLN A 49 28.94 -14.03 -1.59
C GLN A 49 27.92 -14.81 -0.74
N LYS A 50 28.24 -15.13 0.52
CA LYS A 50 27.28 -15.72 1.47
C LYS A 50 26.10 -14.78 1.74
N PHE A 51 26.35 -13.48 1.87
CA PHE A 51 25.31 -12.49 2.05
C PHE A 51 24.42 -12.38 0.81
N ASP A 52 25.00 -12.32 -0.40
CA ASP A 52 24.21 -12.32 -1.65
C ASP A 52 23.39 -13.60 -1.80
N SER A 53 23.94 -14.75 -1.41
CA SER A 53 23.20 -16.02 -1.39
C SER A 53 22.01 -15.97 -0.42
N TYR A 54 22.19 -15.35 0.74
CA TYR A 54 21.11 -15.12 1.71
C TYR A 54 20.02 -14.21 1.13
N LEU A 55 20.39 -13.07 0.51
CA LEU A 55 19.44 -12.16 -0.11
C LEU A 55 18.64 -12.85 -1.24
N ASN A 56 19.31 -13.64 -2.08
CA ASN A 56 18.68 -14.41 -3.15
C ASN A 56 17.70 -15.47 -2.61
N GLN A 57 18.07 -16.15 -1.53
CA GLN A 57 17.20 -17.13 -0.88
C GLN A 57 15.94 -16.43 -0.34
N LEU A 58 16.11 -15.35 0.41
CA LEU A 58 15.01 -14.59 1.00
C LEU A 58 14.08 -14.03 -0.07
N PHE A 59 14.64 -13.51 -1.16
CA PHE A 59 13.85 -13.05 -2.32
C PHE A 59 13.00 -14.18 -2.90
N LYS A 60 13.61 -15.34 -3.19
CA LYS A 60 12.89 -16.49 -3.77
C LYS A 60 11.80 -17.03 -2.85
N GLU A 61 12.06 -17.10 -1.56
CA GLU A 61 11.08 -17.53 -0.55
C GLU A 61 9.89 -16.58 -0.53
N HIS A 62 10.13 -15.27 -0.56
CA HIS A 62 9.10 -14.26 -0.52
C HIS A 62 8.22 -14.27 -1.79
N VAL A 63 8.83 -14.17 -2.98
CA VAL A 63 8.05 -14.10 -4.23
C VAL A 63 7.30 -15.40 -4.52
N ASN A 64 7.80 -16.52 -4.03
CA ASN A 64 7.23 -17.85 -4.25
C ASN A 64 6.28 -18.30 -3.11
N SER A 65 5.82 -17.35 -2.28
CA SER A 65 4.87 -17.63 -1.19
C SER A 65 3.54 -18.18 -1.72
N ASN A 66 3.05 -17.65 -2.84
CA ASN A 66 1.91 -18.18 -3.59
C ASN A 66 2.01 -17.77 -5.07
N THR A 67 1.17 -18.34 -5.92
CA THR A 67 1.21 -18.12 -7.37
C THR A 67 0.84 -16.69 -7.76
N VAL A 68 -0.12 -16.08 -7.07
CA VAL A 68 -0.55 -14.70 -7.34
C VAL A 68 0.62 -13.75 -7.09
N ASN A 69 1.25 -13.85 -5.91
CA ASN A 69 2.42 -13.04 -5.57
C ASN A 69 3.56 -13.22 -6.56
N LEU A 70 3.84 -14.47 -6.98
CA LEU A 70 4.89 -14.76 -7.95
C LEU A 70 4.65 -14.04 -9.28
N HIS A 71 3.47 -14.19 -9.88
CA HIS A 71 3.18 -13.67 -11.23
C HIS A 71 2.94 -12.16 -11.27
N TYR A 72 2.52 -11.55 -10.15
CA TYR A 72 2.50 -10.10 -10.02
C TYR A 72 3.90 -9.52 -9.86
N THR A 73 4.78 -10.22 -9.13
CA THR A 73 6.13 -9.73 -8.85
C THR A 73 7.09 -9.96 -10.03
N LEU A 74 6.95 -11.09 -10.74
CA LEU A 74 7.85 -11.50 -11.83
C LEU A 74 7.08 -11.81 -13.12
N ALA A 75 7.56 -11.23 -14.22
CA ALA A 75 7.12 -11.62 -15.56
C ALA A 75 7.86 -12.89 -16.04
N HIS A 76 9.11 -13.09 -15.59
CA HIS A 76 10.00 -14.15 -15.98
C HIS A 76 10.63 -14.84 -14.76
N PRO A 77 9.86 -15.62 -13.97
CA PRO A 77 10.36 -16.33 -12.78
C PRO A 77 11.56 -17.24 -13.07
N GLU A 78 11.62 -17.81 -14.26
CA GLU A 78 12.70 -18.69 -14.71
C GLU A 78 14.08 -18.00 -14.73
N HIS A 79 14.14 -16.69 -14.98
CA HIS A 79 15.38 -15.91 -14.94
C HIS A 79 15.98 -15.84 -13.53
N TYR A 80 15.16 -16.06 -12.51
CA TYR A 80 15.57 -16.13 -11.10
C TYR A 80 15.77 -17.57 -10.62
N GLY A 81 15.67 -18.56 -11.52
CA GLY A 81 15.75 -19.98 -11.20
C GLY A 81 14.57 -20.47 -10.35
N ILE A 82 13.41 -19.82 -10.48
CA ILE A 82 12.15 -20.25 -9.86
C ILE A 82 11.41 -21.10 -10.87
N LYS A 83 11.07 -22.32 -10.46
CA LYS A 83 10.33 -23.26 -11.30
C LYS A 83 8.82 -23.09 -11.10
N ALA A 84 8.06 -23.31 -12.17
CA ALA A 84 6.61 -23.38 -12.08
C ALA A 84 6.16 -24.37 -11.01
N LYS A 85 5.19 -23.98 -10.20
CA LYS A 85 4.57 -24.79 -9.17
C LYS A 85 3.10 -25.02 -9.52
N LYS A 86 2.48 -25.97 -8.84
CA LYS A 86 1.03 -26.12 -8.86
C LYS A 86 0.39 -24.84 -8.37
N ALA A 87 -0.64 -24.35 -9.09
CA ALA A 87 -1.33 -23.10 -8.78
C ALA A 87 -1.85 -23.08 -7.33
N ASP A 88 -1.59 -21.99 -6.63
CA ASP A 88 -1.86 -21.80 -5.20
C ASP A 88 -2.21 -20.33 -4.93
N LEU A 89 -3.32 -20.08 -4.23
CA LEU A 89 -3.72 -18.75 -3.74
C LEU A 89 -3.06 -18.36 -2.42
N GLY A 90 -2.26 -19.24 -1.86
CA GLY A 90 -1.80 -19.13 -0.48
C GLY A 90 -2.84 -19.60 0.52
N ASN A 91 -2.50 -19.53 1.79
CA ASN A 91 -3.37 -19.91 2.90
C ASN A 91 -3.02 -19.10 4.16
N ILE A 92 -3.94 -19.06 5.11
CA ILE A 92 -3.65 -18.59 6.46
C ILE A 92 -3.38 -19.82 7.33
N ASP A 93 -2.10 -20.14 7.54
CA ASP A 93 -1.71 -21.23 8.43
C ASP A 93 -1.57 -20.71 9.87
N LEU A 94 -2.45 -21.18 10.76
CA LEU A 94 -2.44 -20.76 12.17
C LEU A 94 -1.15 -21.15 12.90
N LYS A 95 -0.47 -22.23 12.46
CA LYS A 95 0.81 -22.64 13.06
C LYS A 95 1.93 -21.65 12.68
N ASP A 96 1.93 -21.20 11.44
CA ASP A 96 2.90 -20.21 10.98
C ASP A 96 2.67 -18.86 11.68
N LEU A 97 1.41 -18.47 11.88
CA LEU A 97 1.08 -17.28 12.66
C LEU A 97 1.58 -17.37 14.11
N ASP A 98 1.40 -18.52 14.76
CA ASP A 98 1.88 -18.74 16.12
C ASP A 98 3.43 -18.79 16.21
N GLN A 99 4.13 -19.09 15.10
CA GLN A 99 5.59 -19.12 15.01
C GLN A 99 6.22 -17.81 14.47
N ALA A 100 5.41 -16.84 14.05
CA ALA A 100 5.90 -15.62 13.40
C ALA A 100 6.95 -14.86 14.23
N GLU A 101 6.79 -14.77 15.55
CA GLU A 101 7.76 -14.12 16.44
C GLU A 101 9.11 -14.85 16.46
N ALA A 102 9.08 -16.18 16.55
CA ALA A 102 10.29 -17.00 16.55
C ALA A 102 11.01 -16.90 15.19
N GLN A 103 10.28 -16.87 14.09
CA GLN A 103 10.83 -16.71 12.75
C GLN A 103 11.49 -15.33 12.58
N CYS A 104 10.84 -14.23 12.98
CA CYS A 104 11.45 -12.91 12.93
C CYS A 104 12.76 -12.84 13.75
N LYS A 105 12.78 -13.45 14.96
CA LYS A 105 13.99 -13.54 15.79
C LYS A 105 15.10 -14.33 15.11
N LYS A 106 14.75 -15.39 14.39
CA LYS A 106 15.71 -16.21 13.64
C LYS A 106 16.34 -15.41 12.49
N GLU A 107 15.52 -14.69 11.71
CA GLU A 107 16.03 -13.87 10.60
C GLU A 107 16.91 -12.71 11.09
N LEU A 108 16.53 -12.04 12.19
CA LEU A 108 17.37 -11.01 12.80
C LEU A 108 18.73 -11.55 13.24
N LYS A 109 18.76 -12.71 13.94
CA LYS A 109 20.02 -13.36 14.32
C LYS A 109 20.87 -13.74 13.11
N ARG A 110 20.23 -14.19 12.02
CA ARG A 110 20.94 -14.54 10.79
C ARG A 110 21.56 -13.29 10.14
N LEU A 111 20.85 -12.18 10.10
CA LEU A 111 21.39 -10.90 9.64
C LEU A 111 22.57 -10.45 10.52
N GLU A 112 22.43 -10.49 11.85
CA GLU A 112 23.46 -10.10 12.80
C GLU A 112 24.74 -10.96 12.69
N SER A 113 24.65 -12.17 12.13
CA SER A 113 25.82 -13.03 11.92
C SER A 113 26.73 -12.58 10.77
N PHE A 114 26.26 -11.68 9.89
CA PHE A 114 27.10 -11.15 8.81
C PHE A 114 27.96 -9.96 9.30
N ASN A 115 29.23 -9.95 8.90
CA ASN A 115 30.12 -8.84 9.24
C ASN A 115 29.80 -7.60 8.39
N TYR A 116 29.03 -6.66 8.94
CA TYR A 116 28.63 -5.43 8.27
C TYR A 116 29.78 -4.62 7.65
N LYS A 117 30.96 -4.60 8.32
CA LYS A 117 32.11 -3.77 7.90
C LYS A 117 32.66 -4.16 6.53
N ILE A 118 32.58 -5.45 6.17
CA ILE A 118 33.10 -5.96 4.91
C ILE A 118 32.12 -5.88 3.75
N LEU A 119 30.83 -5.66 4.01
CA LEU A 119 29.81 -5.54 2.97
C LEU A 119 30.09 -4.37 2.04
N SER A 120 29.74 -4.50 0.75
CA SER A 120 29.74 -3.41 -0.22
C SER A 120 28.69 -2.35 0.15
N LYS A 121 28.73 -1.18 -0.48
CA LYS A 121 27.75 -0.10 -0.25
C LYS A 121 26.31 -0.60 -0.49
N SER A 122 26.02 -1.25 -1.61
CA SER A 122 24.70 -1.79 -1.93
C SER A 122 24.28 -2.91 -0.96
N GLN A 123 25.22 -3.80 -0.57
CA GLN A 123 24.93 -4.83 0.43
C GLN A 123 24.62 -4.23 1.80
N LYS A 124 25.34 -3.17 2.23
CA LYS A 124 25.02 -2.44 3.47
C LYS A 124 23.64 -1.83 3.43
N GLN A 125 23.26 -1.24 2.30
CA GLN A 125 21.90 -0.72 2.11
C GLN A 125 20.84 -1.81 2.25
N SER A 126 21.05 -2.98 1.65
CA SER A 126 20.17 -4.13 1.78
C SER A 126 20.12 -4.68 3.21
N TYR A 127 21.27 -4.69 3.91
CA TYR A 127 21.36 -5.10 5.32
C TYR A 127 20.56 -4.15 6.22
N ASP A 128 20.77 -2.83 6.11
CA ASP A 128 20.08 -1.82 6.91
C ASP A 128 18.57 -1.89 6.71
N TYR A 129 18.14 -2.02 5.45
CA TYR A 129 16.76 -2.19 5.05
C TYR A 129 16.10 -3.43 5.67
N LEU A 130 16.73 -4.61 5.56
CA LEU A 130 16.19 -5.85 6.12
C LEU A 130 16.21 -5.83 7.65
N MET A 131 17.25 -5.26 8.26
CA MET A 131 17.34 -5.15 9.72
C MET A 131 16.19 -4.29 10.28
N ASP A 132 15.89 -3.15 9.66
CA ASP A 132 14.77 -2.29 10.08
C ASP A 132 13.42 -2.98 9.82
N TYR A 133 13.25 -3.58 8.64
CA TYR A 133 12.04 -4.31 8.27
C TYR A 133 11.71 -5.43 9.26
N PHE A 134 12.66 -6.32 9.55
CA PHE A 134 12.42 -7.42 10.49
C PHE A 134 12.23 -6.95 11.93
N LYS A 135 12.86 -5.86 12.35
CA LYS A 135 12.61 -5.27 13.69
C LYS A 135 11.17 -4.75 13.81
N ARG A 136 10.61 -4.16 12.75
CA ARG A 136 9.20 -3.71 12.73
C ARG A 136 8.25 -4.90 12.70
N GLN A 137 8.53 -5.92 11.88
CA GLN A 137 7.77 -7.17 11.86
C GLN A 137 7.80 -7.88 13.22
N GLN A 138 8.93 -7.90 13.90
CA GLN A 138 9.06 -8.48 15.24
C GLN A 138 8.14 -7.81 16.26
N LYS A 139 7.88 -6.51 16.13
CA LYS A 139 6.94 -5.80 17.01
C LYS A 139 5.48 -6.19 16.75
N LEU A 140 5.13 -6.58 15.52
CA LEU A 140 3.79 -7.02 15.13
C LEU A 140 3.54 -8.51 15.43
N ALA A 141 4.57 -9.32 15.32
CA ALA A 141 4.50 -10.77 15.41
C ALA A 141 3.82 -11.34 16.69
N PRO A 142 3.87 -10.68 17.87
CA PRO A 142 3.12 -11.14 19.05
C PRO A 142 1.60 -11.03 18.94
N TYR A 143 1.06 -10.40 17.89
CA TYR A 143 -0.36 -10.07 17.76
C TYR A 143 -1.00 -10.65 16.48
N PRO A 144 -0.76 -11.91 16.09
CA PRO A 144 -1.14 -12.43 14.78
C PRO A 144 -2.65 -12.46 14.54
N TYR A 145 -3.47 -12.48 15.60
CA TYR A 145 -4.93 -12.55 15.52
C TYR A 145 -5.64 -11.19 15.63
N LEU A 146 -4.90 -10.09 15.70
CA LEU A 146 -5.48 -8.74 15.64
C LEU A 146 -5.51 -8.16 14.21
N GLN A 147 -5.01 -8.89 13.22
CA GLN A 147 -5.08 -8.47 11.82
C GLN A 147 -6.50 -8.62 11.27
N THR A 148 -6.91 -7.68 10.43
CA THR A 148 -8.21 -7.74 9.75
C THR A 148 -8.07 -8.50 8.44
N VAL A 149 -8.82 -9.60 8.26
CA VAL A 149 -8.83 -10.42 7.04
C VAL A 149 -10.10 -10.20 6.22
N LEU A 150 -11.25 -10.24 6.86
CA LEU A 150 -12.53 -9.85 6.27
C LEU A 150 -12.90 -8.45 6.74
N SER A 151 -13.30 -7.59 5.82
CA SER A 151 -13.64 -6.19 6.11
C SER A 151 -14.52 -5.63 5.00
N PRO A 152 -15.47 -4.72 5.31
CA PRO A 152 -16.27 -4.06 4.29
C PRO A 152 -15.46 -3.22 3.27
N THR A 153 -14.20 -2.86 3.59
CA THR A 153 -13.38 -1.98 2.75
C THR A 153 -12.29 -2.73 2.01
N LEU A 154 -11.35 -3.36 2.72
CA LEU A 154 -10.17 -4.02 2.15
C LEU A 154 -10.10 -5.52 2.47
N GLY A 155 -11.25 -6.13 2.81
CA GLY A 155 -11.31 -7.55 3.14
C GLY A 155 -11.05 -8.46 1.94
N SER A 156 -10.52 -9.64 2.21
CA SER A 156 -10.18 -10.66 1.21
C SER A 156 -11.37 -11.00 0.30
N GLN A 157 -12.60 -10.95 0.81
CA GLN A 157 -13.80 -11.22 0.01
C GLN A 157 -14.02 -10.19 -1.10
N ALA A 158 -13.60 -8.94 -0.89
CA ALA A 158 -13.71 -7.87 -1.88
C ALA A 158 -12.48 -7.81 -2.79
N GLN A 159 -11.28 -8.07 -2.24
CA GLN A 159 -10.03 -7.90 -2.96
C GLN A 159 -9.68 -9.10 -3.87
N LEU A 160 -10.03 -10.33 -3.47
CA LEU A 160 -9.66 -11.52 -4.25
C LEU A 160 -10.22 -11.52 -5.68
N PRO A 161 -11.51 -11.20 -5.94
CA PRO A 161 -12.02 -11.16 -7.31
C PRO A 161 -11.35 -10.08 -8.15
N VAL A 162 -11.06 -8.91 -7.56
CA VAL A 162 -10.36 -7.82 -8.26
C VAL A 162 -8.93 -8.27 -8.62
N THR A 163 -8.21 -8.86 -7.67
CA THR A 163 -6.88 -9.42 -7.89
C THR A 163 -6.90 -10.47 -9.01
N LEU A 164 -7.87 -11.35 -9.04
CA LEU A 164 -7.99 -12.34 -10.11
C LEU A 164 -8.37 -11.72 -11.46
N CYS A 165 -9.19 -10.65 -11.50
CA CYS A 165 -9.48 -9.92 -12.74
C CYS A 165 -8.25 -9.23 -13.34
N GLU A 166 -7.38 -8.70 -12.48
CA GLU A 166 -6.14 -8.04 -12.88
C GLU A 166 -4.96 -9.02 -13.02
N TYR A 167 -5.19 -10.33 -12.86
CA TYR A 167 -4.15 -11.34 -13.01
C TYR A 167 -3.50 -11.25 -14.40
N PRO A 168 -2.15 -11.18 -14.47
CA PRO A 168 -1.44 -10.93 -15.73
C PRO A 168 -1.52 -12.14 -16.67
N LEU A 169 -2.32 -12.04 -17.73
CA LEU A 169 -2.47 -13.04 -18.80
C LEU A 169 -1.49 -12.70 -19.94
N ARG A 170 -0.23 -13.10 -19.83
CA ARG A 170 0.82 -12.84 -20.84
C ARG A 170 0.91 -13.97 -21.85
N THR A 171 0.73 -15.20 -21.38
CA THR A 171 0.93 -16.43 -22.13
C THR A 171 -0.23 -17.40 -21.94
N ARG A 172 -0.25 -18.46 -22.73
CA ARG A 172 -1.17 -19.59 -22.52
C ARG A 172 -1.05 -20.20 -21.12
N GLU A 173 0.18 -20.35 -20.61
CA GLU A 173 0.43 -20.92 -19.29
C GLU A 173 -0.17 -20.04 -18.17
N ASP A 174 -0.11 -18.71 -18.32
CA ASP A 174 -0.77 -17.78 -17.39
C ASP A 174 -2.29 -17.98 -17.38
N VAL A 175 -2.91 -18.19 -18.56
CA VAL A 175 -4.35 -18.48 -18.66
C VAL A 175 -4.71 -19.80 -17.96
N GLU A 176 -3.95 -20.86 -18.18
CA GLU A 176 -4.16 -22.16 -17.55
C GLU A 176 -3.95 -22.09 -16.03
N THR A 177 -2.96 -21.32 -15.58
CA THR A 177 -2.70 -21.06 -14.17
C THR A 177 -3.83 -20.27 -13.53
N TYR A 178 -4.29 -19.20 -14.16
CA TYR A 178 -5.45 -18.42 -13.69
C TYR A 178 -6.69 -19.31 -13.52
N LEU A 179 -7.03 -20.12 -14.51
CA LEU A 179 -8.16 -21.05 -14.43
C LEU A 179 -8.00 -22.07 -13.28
N SER A 180 -6.77 -22.52 -13.03
CA SER A 180 -6.48 -23.38 -11.89
C SER A 180 -6.64 -22.64 -10.55
N LEU A 181 -6.31 -21.34 -10.47
CA LEU A 181 -6.51 -20.52 -9.26
C LEU A 181 -7.99 -20.38 -8.90
N LEU A 182 -8.90 -20.27 -9.88
CA LEU A 182 -10.34 -20.20 -9.64
C LEU A 182 -10.83 -21.41 -8.82
N SER A 183 -10.31 -22.62 -9.09
CA SER A 183 -10.65 -23.83 -8.34
C SER A 183 -10.09 -23.88 -6.91
N LYS A 184 -9.26 -22.91 -6.51
CA LYS A 184 -8.67 -22.82 -5.17
C LYS A 184 -9.38 -21.83 -4.26
N VAL A 185 -10.35 -21.07 -4.77
CA VAL A 185 -11.05 -20.02 -3.99
C VAL A 185 -11.73 -20.61 -2.75
N GLY A 186 -12.39 -21.77 -2.88
CA GLY A 186 -13.02 -22.44 -1.75
C GLY A 186 -12.02 -22.80 -0.65
N SER A 187 -10.92 -23.49 -1.00
CA SER A 187 -9.91 -23.88 -0.02
C SER A 187 -9.20 -22.67 0.63
N TYR A 188 -9.04 -21.57 -0.09
CA TYR A 188 -8.55 -20.32 0.48
C TYR A 188 -9.51 -19.76 1.55
N PHE A 189 -10.81 -19.68 1.25
CA PHE A 189 -11.81 -19.20 2.21
C PHE A 189 -11.97 -20.11 3.41
N ASP A 190 -11.75 -21.41 3.28
CA ASP A 190 -11.69 -22.32 4.43
C ASP A 190 -10.60 -21.91 5.44
N THR A 191 -9.47 -21.37 4.95
CA THR A 191 -8.41 -20.88 5.84
C THR A 191 -8.77 -19.55 6.48
N VAL A 192 -9.44 -18.65 5.73
CA VAL A 192 -9.97 -17.38 6.23
C VAL A 192 -10.98 -17.63 7.36
N ILE A 193 -11.94 -18.52 7.16
CA ILE A 193 -12.96 -18.83 8.18
C ILE A 193 -12.32 -19.48 9.42
N ARG A 194 -11.30 -20.31 9.28
CA ARG A 194 -10.56 -20.83 10.44
C ARG A 194 -9.90 -19.71 11.25
N TYR A 195 -9.36 -18.71 10.58
CA TYR A 195 -8.80 -17.53 11.23
C TYR A 195 -9.88 -16.70 11.95
N GLU A 196 -11.03 -16.43 11.30
CA GLU A 196 -12.14 -15.71 11.90
C GLU A 196 -12.71 -16.45 13.14
N LYS A 197 -12.76 -17.79 13.10
CA LYS A 197 -13.13 -18.62 14.28
C LYS A 197 -12.15 -18.43 15.45
N GLU A 198 -10.85 -18.27 15.18
CA GLU A 198 -9.88 -17.94 16.21
C GLU A 198 -10.06 -16.52 16.74
N GLN A 199 -10.41 -15.55 15.90
CA GLN A 199 -10.76 -14.20 16.35
C GLN A 199 -11.98 -14.20 17.26
N VAL A 200 -13.01 -14.98 16.96
CA VAL A 200 -14.19 -15.17 17.84
C VAL A 200 -13.78 -15.71 19.22
N LYS A 201 -12.97 -16.79 19.25
CA LYS A 201 -12.48 -17.38 20.52
C LYS A 201 -11.69 -16.40 21.39
N ARG A 202 -10.96 -15.47 20.74
CA ARG A 202 -10.12 -14.47 21.41
C ARG A 202 -10.88 -13.16 21.71
N GLY A 203 -12.10 -13.00 21.20
CA GLY A 203 -12.89 -11.78 21.34
C GLY A 203 -12.44 -10.62 20.46
N TYR A 204 -11.82 -10.91 19.32
CA TYR A 204 -11.30 -9.90 18.35
C TYR A 204 -12.17 -9.79 17.09
N PHE A 205 -13.20 -10.61 16.97
CA PHE A 205 -14.05 -10.66 15.78
C PHE A 205 -14.73 -9.31 15.50
N MET A 206 -14.91 -9.01 14.20
CA MET A 206 -15.52 -7.78 13.71
C MET A 206 -16.90 -7.51 14.30
N SER A 207 -17.36 -6.26 14.24
CA SER A 207 -18.71 -5.91 14.68
C SER A 207 -19.79 -6.58 13.82
N ASP A 208 -21.00 -6.78 14.40
CA ASP A 208 -22.14 -7.33 13.64
C ASP A 208 -22.50 -6.44 12.44
N ALA A 209 -22.31 -5.11 12.57
CA ALA A 209 -22.55 -4.17 11.48
C ALA A 209 -21.54 -4.34 10.32
N ASP A 210 -20.27 -4.64 10.64
CA ASP A 210 -19.26 -4.94 9.62
C ASP A 210 -19.49 -6.32 9.00
N ALA A 211 -19.87 -7.31 9.81
CA ALA A 211 -20.27 -8.63 9.31
C ALA A 211 -21.45 -8.54 8.35
N ASP A 212 -22.48 -7.73 8.66
CA ASP A 212 -23.63 -7.49 7.77
C ASP A 212 -23.19 -6.81 6.46
N ALA A 213 -22.28 -5.88 6.51
CA ALA A 213 -21.76 -5.22 5.31
C ALA A 213 -20.97 -6.20 4.43
N VAL A 214 -20.12 -7.06 5.02
CA VAL A 214 -19.39 -8.11 4.30
C VAL A 214 -20.37 -9.13 3.70
N LEU A 215 -21.36 -9.59 4.47
CA LEU A 215 -22.41 -10.51 3.99
C LEU A 215 -23.19 -9.91 2.81
N LYS A 216 -23.50 -8.61 2.87
CA LYS A 216 -24.14 -7.91 1.76
C LYS A 216 -23.26 -7.92 0.50
N GLN A 217 -21.96 -7.62 0.62
CA GLN A 217 -21.03 -7.65 -0.52
C GLN A 217 -20.92 -9.05 -1.14
N ILE A 218 -20.81 -10.09 -0.32
CA ILE A 218 -20.80 -11.48 -0.79
C ILE A 218 -22.08 -11.81 -1.56
N ASN A 219 -23.23 -11.44 -1.00
CA ASN A 219 -24.51 -11.69 -1.65
C ASN A 219 -24.69 -10.90 -2.97
N ASP A 220 -24.22 -9.65 -3.02
CA ASP A 220 -24.25 -8.86 -4.26
C ASP A 220 -23.36 -9.48 -5.34
N PHE A 221 -22.17 -10.00 -4.96
CA PHE A 221 -21.26 -10.71 -5.86
C PHE A 221 -21.86 -12.02 -6.40
N THR A 222 -22.48 -12.84 -5.56
CA THR A 222 -23.02 -14.15 -5.94
C THR A 222 -24.28 -14.06 -6.79
N ARG A 223 -25.08 -13.00 -6.62
CA ARG A 223 -26.29 -12.76 -7.43
C ARG A 223 -26.03 -12.43 -8.88
N ALA A 224 -24.84 -11.98 -9.22
CA ALA A 224 -24.50 -11.54 -10.56
C ALA A 224 -24.37 -12.67 -11.59
N THR A 225 -24.38 -13.95 -11.16
CA THR A 225 -24.35 -15.17 -12.00
C THR A 225 -23.71 -14.98 -13.38
N ASP A 226 -24.51 -15.02 -14.44
CA ASP A 226 -24.05 -14.92 -15.85
C ASP A 226 -23.45 -13.55 -16.23
N HIS A 227 -23.76 -12.50 -15.46
CA HIS A 227 -23.24 -11.15 -15.61
C HIS A 227 -22.14 -10.84 -14.57
N ASN A 228 -21.52 -11.87 -13.97
CA ASN A 228 -20.43 -11.65 -13.05
C ASN A 228 -19.25 -11.00 -13.79
N TYR A 229 -18.78 -9.88 -13.25
CA TYR A 229 -17.72 -9.08 -13.89
C TYR A 229 -16.42 -9.85 -14.13
N MET A 230 -16.12 -10.90 -13.34
CA MET A 230 -14.95 -11.75 -13.59
C MET A 230 -15.05 -12.47 -14.93
N ILE A 231 -16.27 -12.82 -15.38
CA ILE A 231 -16.50 -13.41 -16.72
C ILE A 231 -16.23 -12.36 -17.80
N GLU A 232 -16.75 -11.16 -17.64
CA GLU A 232 -16.65 -10.08 -18.63
C GLU A 232 -15.20 -9.59 -18.79
N VAL A 233 -14.51 -9.37 -17.65
CA VAL A 233 -13.11 -8.94 -17.64
C VAL A 233 -12.20 -9.99 -18.26
N PHE A 234 -12.35 -11.26 -17.91
CA PHE A 234 -11.57 -12.33 -18.53
C PHE A 234 -11.83 -12.42 -20.03
N ASN A 235 -13.10 -12.31 -20.47
CA ASN A 235 -13.44 -12.32 -21.89
C ASN A 235 -12.76 -11.20 -22.69
N THR A 236 -12.52 -10.06 -22.06
CA THR A 236 -11.80 -8.94 -22.66
C THR A 236 -10.28 -9.19 -22.63
N ASN A 237 -9.74 -9.58 -21.48
CA ASN A 237 -8.30 -9.69 -21.29
C ASN A 237 -7.67 -10.82 -22.13
N ILE A 238 -8.37 -11.95 -22.32
CA ILE A 238 -7.84 -13.08 -23.10
C ILE A 238 -7.59 -12.72 -24.58
N ASP A 239 -8.21 -11.66 -25.11
CA ASP A 239 -7.99 -11.24 -26.48
C ASP A 239 -6.57 -10.72 -26.72
N SER A 240 -5.91 -10.19 -25.70
CA SER A 240 -4.54 -9.71 -25.75
C SER A 240 -3.48 -10.84 -25.78
N VAL A 241 -3.85 -12.07 -25.45
CA VAL A 241 -2.93 -13.22 -25.40
C VAL A 241 -2.63 -13.70 -26.83
N SER A 242 -1.43 -13.40 -27.31
CA SER A 242 -1.06 -13.56 -28.73
C SER A 242 -0.77 -15.00 -29.14
N ASP A 243 -0.37 -15.88 -28.22
CA ASP A 243 -0.03 -17.29 -28.48
C ASP A 243 -1.24 -18.23 -28.47
N LEU A 244 -2.46 -17.68 -28.38
CA LEU A 244 -3.71 -18.43 -28.42
C LEU A 244 -4.46 -18.25 -29.73
N SER A 245 -4.88 -19.37 -30.33
CA SER A 245 -5.81 -19.38 -31.47
C SER A 245 -7.23 -18.96 -31.03
N THR A 246 -8.04 -18.49 -31.95
CA THR A 246 -9.46 -18.13 -31.72
C THR A 246 -10.26 -19.28 -31.07
N ASN A 247 -10.01 -20.54 -31.46
CA ASN A 247 -10.68 -21.69 -30.87
C ASN A 247 -10.25 -21.91 -29.39
N GLN A 248 -8.98 -21.75 -29.09
CA GLN A 248 -8.49 -21.84 -27.71
C GLN A 248 -9.08 -20.75 -26.85
N LYS A 249 -9.08 -19.48 -27.31
CA LYS A 249 -9.70 -18.35 -26.59
C LYS A 249 -11.18 -18.63 -26.28
N ARG A 250 -11.93 -19.15 -27.28
CA ARG A 250 -13.34 -19.55 -27.09
C ARG A 250 -13.51 -20.63 -26.02
N ASN A 251 -12.63 -21.63 -26.01
CA ASN A 251 -12.70 -22.73 -25.04
C ASN A 251 -12.36 -22.24 -23.64
N TYR A 252 -11.34 -21.40 -23.47
CA TYR A 252 -10.98 -20.82 -22.19
C TYR A 252 -12.06 -19.87 -21.63
N ARG A 253 -12.77 -19.11 -22.48
CA ARG A 253 -13.94 -18.33 -22.04
C ARG A 253 -15.05 -19.22 -21.47
N LYS A 254 -15.33 -20.36 -22.12
CA LYS A 254 -16.32 -21.33 -21.61
C LYS A 254 -15.88 -21.92 -20.27
N GLU A 255 -14.60 -22.28 -20.17
CA GLU A 255 -14.06 -22.88 -18.96
C GLU A 255 -14.00 -21.84 -17.80
N ASN A 256 -13.59 -20.60 -18.06
CA ASN A 256 -13.65 -19.53 -17.09
C ASN A 256 -15.08 -19.34 -16.55
N ARG A 257 -16.06 -19.23 -17.45
CA ARG A 257 -17.48 -19.12 -17.04
C ARG A 257 -17.91 -20.30 -16.17
N ARG A 258 -17.58 -21.52 -16.59
CA ARG A 258 -17.90 -22.74 -15.82
C ARG A 258 -17.30 -22.69 -14.42
N LEU A 259 -15.99 -22.40 -14.30
CA LEU A 259 -15.31 -22.33 -13.00
C LEU A 259 -15.86 -21.23 -12.11
N ILE A 260 -16.21 -20.08 -12.65
CA ILE A 260 -16.84 -19.02 -11.85
C ILE A 260 -18.19 -19.49 -11.31
N LEU A 261 -19.03 -20.12 -12.13
CA LEU A 261 -20.37 -20.54 -11.70
C LEU A 261 -20.35 -21.78 -10.80
N GLU A 262 -19.44 -22.73 -11.01
CA GLU A 262 -19.43 -24.03 -10.33
C GLU A 262 -18.44 -24.09 -9.15
N GLU A 263 -17.42 -23.20 -9.09
CA GLU A 263 -16.41 -23.20 -8.04
C GLU A 263 -16.38 -21.89 -7.24
N VAL A 264 -16.27 -20.74 -7.93
CA VAL A 264 -16.08 -19.44 -7.26
C VAL A 264 -17.37 -19.01 -6.56
N ILE A 265 -18.51 -18.98 -7.24
CA ILE A 265 -19.79 -18.60 -6.64
C ILE A 265 -20.16 -19.50 -5.45
N PRO A 266 -20.10 -20.84 -5.56
CA PRO A 266 -20.35 -21.71 -4.40
C PRO A 266 -19.36 -21.49 -3.25
N ALA A 267 -18.08 -21.17 -3.52
CA ALA A 267 -17.11 -20.82 -2.47
C ALA A 267 -17.53 -19.56 -1.68
N TYR A 268 -18.07 -18.55 -2.37
CA TYR A 268 -18.61 -17.35 -1.74
C TYR A 268 -19.91 -17.61 -0.97
N GLU A 269 -20.78 -18.49 -1.46
CA GLU A 269 -22.00 -18.91 -0.74
C GLU A 269 -21.65 -19.66 0.55
N ASN A 270 -20.61 -20.51 0.53
CA ASN A 270 -20.10 -21.15 1.72
C ASN A 270 -19.51 -20.13 2.71
N LEU A 271 -18.70 -19.18 2.21
CA LEU A 271 -18.16 -18.08 3.02
C LEU A 271 -19.29 -17.27 3.67
N TYR A 272 -20.36 -16.96 2.92
CA TYR A 272 -21.54 -16.29 3.44
C TYR A 272 -22.15 -17.06 4.60
N SER A 273 -22.38 -18.36 4.42
CA SER A 273 -23.00 -19.23 5.42
C SER A 273 -22.16 -19.34 6.69
N ASP A 274 -20.85 -19.53 6.52
CA ASP A 274 -19.91 -19.60 7.65
C ASP A 274 -19.81 -18.27 8.41
N LEU A 275 -19.67 -17.15 7.73
CA LEU A 275 -19.62 -15.82 8.35
C LEU A 275 -20.92 -15.49 9.07
N LYS A 276 -22.06 -15.83 8.48
CA LYS A 276 -23.39 -15.66 9.10
C LYS A 276 -23.51 -16.42 10.41
N ASN A 277 -22.92 -17.62 10.50
CA ASN A 277 -22.89 -18.42 11.73
C ASN A 277 -21.97 -17.82 12.81
N LEU A 278 -20.96 -17.02 12.43
CA LEU A 278 -20.08 -16.32 13.36
C LEU A 278 -20.67 -14.99 13.84
N LYS A 279 -21.63 -14.40 13.13
CA LYS A 279 -22.30 -13.16 13.51
C LYS A 279 -22.95 -13.29 14.90
N GLY A 280 -22.98 -12.22 15.67
CA GLY A 280 -23.44 -12.21 17.07
C GLY A 280 -22.27 -12.31 18.07
N ASN A 281 -21.07 -12.67 17.63
CA ASN A 281 -19.86 -12.68 18.45
C ASN A 281 -19.02 -11.39 18.34
N GLY A 282 -19.54 -10.37 17.65
CA GLY A 282 -18.83 -9.14 17.34
C GLY A 282 -18.44 -8.32 18.59
N LYS A 283 -17.15 -8.08 18.76
CA LYS A 283 -16.58 -7.30 19.86
C LYS A 283 -15.88 -6.01 19.36
N ASN A 284 -15.43 -5.95 18.11
CA ASN A 284 -14.75 -4.78 17.58
C ASN A 284 -15.74 -3.67 17.15
N ARG A 285 -16.29 -2.96 18.13
CA ARG A 285 -17.20 -1.83 17.90
C ARG A 285 -16.55 -0.46 18.11
N GLN A 286 -15.39 -0.43 18.76
CA GLN A 286 -14.75 0.79 19.27
C GLN A 286 -13.25 0.86 18.98
N GLY A 287 -12.74 0.03 18.06
CA GLY A 287 -11.34 -0.01 17.69
C GLY A 287 -10.42 -0.78 18.66
N TYR A 288 -9.13 -0.79 18.33
CA TYR A 288 -8.16 -1.66 18.99
C TYR A 288 -7.87 -1.30 20.45
N ALA A 289 -8.01 -0.02 20.84
CA ALA A 289 -7.76 0.41 22.21
C ALA A 289 -8.55 -0.36 23.27
N HIS A 290 -9.69 -0.93 22.90
CA HIS A 290 -10.56 -1.69 23.78
C HIS A 290 -10.20 -3.18 23.90
N PHE A 291 -9.27 -3.67 23.08
CA PHE A 291 -8.80 -5.05 23.17
C PHE A 291 -7.62 -5.21 24.12
N LYS A 292 -7.49 -6.40 24.71
CA LYS A 292 -6.27 -6.78 25.42
C LYS A 292 -5.08 -6.67 24.43
N ASN A 293 -4.04 -5.95 24.81
CA ASN A 293 -2.87 -5.62 23.99
C ASN A 293 -3.16 -4.79 22.71
N GLY A 294 -4.37 -4.30 22.52
CA GLY A 294 -4.76 -3.57 21.32
C GLY A 294 -3.96 -2.29 21.10
N LYS A 295 -3.66 -1.50 22.16
CA LYS A 295 -2.78 -0.32 22.08
C LYS A 295 -1.36 -0.69 21.67
N SER A 296 -0.83 -1.80 22.17
CA SER A 296 0.52 -2.29 21.81
C SER A 296 0.55 -2.75 20.35
N TYR A 297 -0.48 -3.47 19.91
CA TYR A 297 -0.65 -3.84 18.51
C TYR A 297 -0.74 -2.60 17.61
N TYR A 298 -1.61 -1.64 17.94
CA TYR A 298 -1.77 -0.42 17.15
C TYR A 298 -0.47 0.39 17.07
N SER A 299 0.28 0.48 18.16
CA SER A 299 1.60 1.14 18.17
C SER A 299 2.59 0.46 17.24
N ALA A 300 2.62 -0.88 17.24
CA ALA A 300 3.46 -1.66 16.32
C ALA A 300 3.00 -1.50 14.86
N LEU A 301 1.68 -1.50 14.62
CA LEU A 301 1.08 -1.31 13.31
C LEU A 301 1.36 0.10 12.76
N ALA A 302 1.21 1.14 13.58
CA ALA A 302 1.52 2.52 13.21
C ALA A 302 3.01 2.66 12.84
N SER A 303 3.91 2.09 13.65
CA SER A 303 5.35 2.07 13.34
C SER A 303 5.67 1.36 12.01
N TYR A 304 5.01 0.24 11.73
CA TYR A 304 5.17 -0.50 10.48
C TYR A 304 4.58 0.27 9.29
N LYS A 305 3.33 0.72 9.41
CA LYS A 305 2.60 1.42 8.34
C LYS A 305 3.26 2.75 7.96
N THR A 306 3.73 3.51 8.93
CA THR A 306 4.33 4.83 8.67
C THR A 306 5.81 4.76 8.33
N GLY A 307 6.54 3.72 8.73
CA GLY A 307 8.00 3.71 8.64
C GLY A 307 8.70 4.71 9.59
N SER A 308 7.93 5.42 10.43
CA SER A 308 8.41 6.39 11.42
C SER A 308 8.88 5.70 12.70
N ASP A 309 9.83 6.31 13.39
CA ASP A 309 10.23 5.92 14.75
C ASP A 309 9.50 6.71 15.84
N LYS A 310 8.62 7.64 15.45
CA LYS A 310 7.75 8.36 16.41
C LYS A 310 6.78 7.38 17.08
N THR A 311 6.61 7.53 18.38
CA THR A 311 5.52 6.87 19.11
C THR A 311 4.17 7.48 18.72
N VAL A 312 3.07 6.74 18.94
CA VAL A 312 1.71 7.27 18.66
C VAL A 312 1.45 8.60 19.38
N PRO A 313 1.81 8.80 20.66
CA PRO A 313 1.68 10.12 21.30
C PRO A 313 2.49 11.24 20.61
N GLN A 314 3.67 10.94 20.08
CA GLN A 314 4.45 11.90 19.29
C GLN A 314 3.80 12.21 17.94
N MET A 315 3.21 11.20 17.28
CA MET A 315 2.42 11.39 16.04
C MET A 315 1.18 12.26 16.32
N ILE A 316 0.47 12.03 17.44
CA ILE A 316 -0.66 12.87 17.87
C ILE A 316 -0.21 14.33 18.03
N LYS A 317 0.86 14.56 18.80
CA LYS A 317 1.38 15.91 19.03
C LYS A 317 1.77 16.62 17.73
N ALA A 318 2.45 15.92 16.82
CA ALA A 318 2.83 16.46 15.51
C ALA A 318 1.60 16.79 14.67
N THR A 319 0.58 15.92 14.67
CA THR A 319 -0.69 16.12 13.95
C THR A 319 -1.44 17.34 14.47
N GLU A 320 -1.56 17.50 15.79
CA GLU A 320 -2.26 18.64 16.42
C GLU A 320 -1.53 19.97 16.17
N ALA A 321 -0.19 19.96 16.23
CA ALA A 321 0.61 21.13 15.89
C ALA A 321 0.43 21.55 14.42
N HIS A 322 0.43 20.58 13.50
CA HIS A 322 0.25 20.86 12.08
C HIS A 322 -1.19 21.27 11.75
N LEU A 323 -2.20 20.72 12.43
CA LEU A 323 -3.59 21.19 12.32
C LEU A 323 -3.73 22.67 12.66
N LEU A 324 -3.11 23.10 13.76
CA LEU A 324 -3.11 24.51 14.15
C LEU A 324 -2.39 25.39 13.11
N TYR A 325 -1.24 24.92 12.61
CA TYR A 325 -0.49 25.60 11.55
C TYR A 325 -1.36 25.78 10.30
N LEU A 326 -1.95 24.70 9.78
CA LEU A 326 -2.78 24.73 8.57
C LEU A 326 -4.01 25.66 8.74
N GLN A 327 -4.66 25.61 9.92
CA GLN A 327 -5.78 26.48 10.23
C GLN A 327 -5.37 27.96 10.22
N THR A 328 -4.22 28.27 10.77
CA THR A 328 -3.67 29.62 10.80
C THR A 328 -3.37 30.10 9.39
N GLU A 329 -2.62 29.34 8.60
CA GLU A 329 -2.26 29.70 7.22
C GLU A 329 -3.50 29.92 6.33
N MET A 330 -4.46 29.01 6.36
CA MET A 330 -5.70 29.17 5.60
C MET A 330 -6.49 30.40 6.04
N THR A 331 -6.51 30.69 7.35
CA THR A 331 -7.20 31.87 7.88
C THR A 331 -6.51 33.17 7.43
N GLU A 332 -5.19 33.23 7.44
CA GLU A 332 -4.43 34.40 6.99
C GLU A 332 -4.65 34.65 5.49
N ILE A 333 -4.59 33.62 4.64
CA ILE A 333 -4.88 33.75 3.20
C ILE A 333 -6.27 34.36 2.97
N ILE A 334 -7.30 33.88 3.69
CA ILE A 334 -8.67 34.36 3.53
C ILE A 334 -8.85 35.78 4.12
N LYS A 335 -8.13 36.14 5.17
CA LYS A 335 -8.16 37.51 5.74
C LYS A 335 -7.50 38.52 4.82
N GLU A 336 -6.37 38.17 4.19
CA GLU A 336 -5.67 39.03 3.25
C GLU A 336 -6.53 39.36 2.02
N ASP A 337 -7.22 38.35 1.48
CA ASP A 337 -8.16 38.51 0.38
C ASP A 337 -9.41 37.62 0.55
N PRO A 338 -10.51 38.15 1.10
CA PRO A 338 -11.76 37.38 1.26
C PRO A 338 -12.36 36.84 -0.04
N SER A 339 -11.99 37.38 -1.20
CA SER A 339 -12.48 36.89 -2.50
C SER A 339 -11.95 35.51 -2.84
N ILE A 340 -10.78 35.14 -2.29
CA ILE A 340 -10.17 33.82 -2.43
C ILE A 340 -11.05 32.71 -1.85
N TYR A 341 -11.79 32.99 -0.75
CA TYR A 341 -12.74 32.02 -0.20
C TYR A 341 -13.86 31.69 -1.19
N TYR A 342 -14.42 32.70 -1.86
CA TYR A 342 -15.45 32.46 -2.89
C TYR A 342 -14.88 31.77 -4.12
N ALA A 343 -13.67 32.16 -4.54
CA ALA A 343 -12.97 31.50 -5.63
C ALA A 343 -12.66 30.02 -5.31
N PHE A 344 -12.31 29.69 -4.06
CA PHE A 344 -12.13 28.32 -3.58
C PHE A 344 -13.43 27.49 -3.66
N LEU A 345 -14.57 28.08 -3.26
CA LEU A 345 -15.87 27.39 -3.29
C LEU A 345 -16.38 27.11 -4.73
N ASP A 346 -16.07 27.98 -5.69
CA ASP A 346 -16.50 27.88 -7.09
C ASP A 346 -15.40 27.32 -8.01
N LEU A 347 -14.32 26.78 -7.44
CA LEU A 347 -13.16 26.34 -8.19
C LEU A 347 -13.44 25.06 -8.99
N ASP A 348 -13.22 25.14 -10.31
CA ASP A 348 -13.08 24.00 -11.20
C ASP A 348 -11.63 23.90 -11.68
N LEU A 349 -10.85 23.00 -11.07
CA LEU A 349 -9.44 22.77 -11.44
C LEU A 349 -9.25 22.35 -12.90
N ASN A 350 -10.30 21.82 -13.55
CA ASN A 350 -10.24 21.46 -14.96
C ASN A 350 -10.10 22.70 -15.90
N LYS A 351 -10.30 23.90 -15.37
CA LYS A 351 -10.01 25.15 -16.10
C LYS A 351 -8.51 25.44 -16.17
N TYR A 352 -7.71 24.88 -15.24
CA TYR A 352 -6.26 25.12 -15.09
C TYR A 352 -5.42 23.90 -15.42
N SER A 353 -6.05 22.81 -15.84
CA SER A 353 -5.40 21.57 -16.26
C SER A 353 -6.14 20.94 -17.44
N SER A 354 -5.55 19.91 -18.05
CA SER A 354 -6.24 19.11 -19.06
C SER A 354 -7.29 18.19 -18.41
N LYS A 355 -8.38 17.89 -19.15
CA LYS A 355 -9.32 16.81 -18.79
C LYS A 355 -8.87 15.42 -19.27
N LYS A 356 -7.85 15.34 -20.13
CA LYS A 356 -7.34 14.07 -20.68
C LYS A 356 -6.21 13.54 -19.80
N PRO A 357 -6.34 12.35 -19.19
CA PRO A 357 -5.33 11.79 -18.30
C PRO A 357 -3.92 11.74 -18.89
N SER A 358 -3.78 11.27 -20.13
CA SER A 358 -2.48 11.19 -20.81
C SER A 358 -1.82 12.57 -21.01
N LYS A 359 -2.63 13.63 -21.23
CA LYS A 359 -2.13 15.00 -21.37
C LYS A 359 -1.69 15.55 -20.02
N ILE A 360 -2.45 15.26 -18.94
CA ILE A 360 -2.04 15.65 -17.57
C ILE A 360 -0.69 15.03 -17.24
N LEU A 361 -0.52 13.71 -17.43
CA LEU A 361 0.75 13.02 -17.16
C LEU A 361 1.91 13.61 -17.96
N SER A 362 1.69 13.91 -19.25
CA SER A 362 2.71 14.55 -20.09
C SER A 362 3.09 15.94 -19.59
N GLN A 363 2.13 16.75 -19.16
CA GLN A 363 2.36 18.09 -18.60
C GLN A 363 3.12 18.00 -17.28
N LEU A 364 2.71 17.13 -16.36
CA LEU A 364 3.40 16.89 -15.09
C LEU A 364 4.85 16.44 -15.33
N LYS A 365 5.09 15.46 -16.23
CA LYS A 365 6.44 14.99 -16.58
C LYS A 365 7.36 16.13 -17.10
N GLN A 366 6.81 17.18 -17.70
CA GLN A 366 7.60 18.35 -18.11
C GLN A 366 7.86 19.31 -16.95
N LYS A 367 6.82 19.60 -16.13
CA LYS A 367 6.90 20.57 -15.02
C LYS A 367 7.87 20.15 -13.90
N ILE A 368 8.07 18.85 -13.68
CA ILE A 368 8.94 18.34 -12.60
C ILE A 368 10.45 18.38 -12.90
N LYS A 369 10.90 18.68 -14.13
CA LYS A 369 12.29 18.52 -14.58
C LYS A 369 13.31 19.31 -13.77
N ASP A 370 12.92 20.45 -13.26
CA ASP A 370 13.85 21.35 -12.53
C ASP A 370 13.98 20.94 -11.06
N LYS A 371 12.93 20.37 -10.46
CA LYS A 371 12.89 19.99 -9.05
C LYS A 371 13.22 18.51 -8.79
N TYR A 372 13.11 17.65 -9.79
CA TYR A 372 13.28 16.20 -9.62
C TYR A 372 14.36 15.64 -10.55
N PRO A 373 15.06 14.54 -10.19
CA PRO A 373 15.97 13.88 -11.09
C PRO A 373 15.26 13.35 -12.35
N ALA A 374 16.04 13.08 -13.40
CA ALA A 374 15.46 12.62 -14.66
C ALA A 374 14.65 11.34 -14.48
N ALA A 375 13.40 11.34 -14.98
CA ALA A 375 12.54 10.16 -14.96
C ALA A 375 13.12 9.02 -15.82
N ALA A 376 12.85 7.79 -15.43
CA ALA A 376 13.14 6.63 -16.28
C ALA A 376 12.32 6.70 -17.58
N GLU A 377 12.90 6.23 -18.68
CA GLU A 377 12.17 6.09 -19.94
C GLU A 377 11.30 4.83 -19.89
N VAL A 378 10.00 5.03 -19.74
CA VAL A 378 9.00 3.97 -19.60
C VAL A 378 7.73 4.32 -20.37
N GLU A 379 6.99 3.28 -20.76
CA GLU A 379 5.66 3.39 -21.33
C GLU A 379 4.62 3.43 -20.20
N CYS A 380 3.52 4.14 -20.41
CA CYS A 380 2.40 4.18 -19.47
C CYS A 380 1.08 4.23 -20.24
N ASP A 381 0.31 3.17 -20.11
CA ASP A 381 -1.03 3.09 -20.65
C ASP A 381 -2.07 3.58 -19.64
N ILE A 382 -3.09 4.28 -20.16
CA ILE A 382 -4.27 4.64 -19.39
C ILE A 382 -5.36 3.60 -19.69
N LYS A 383 -5.77 2.88 -18.67
CA LYS A 383 -6.94 1.99 -18.72
C LYS A 383 -8.07 2.55 -17.87
N TYR A 384 -9.26 2.06 -18.10
CA TYR A 384 -10.42 2.48 -17.31
C TYR A 384 -10.90 1.32 -16.44
N VAL A 385 -11.29 1.67 -15.21
CA VAL A 385 -11.92 0.72 -14.28
C VAL A 385 -13.18 0.17 -14.92
N HIS A 386 -13.41 -1.13 -14.78
CA HIS A 386 -14.64 -1.76 -15.27
C HIS A 386 -15.86 -1.18 -14.53
N SER A 387 -16.96 -0.95 -15.25
CA SER A 387 -18.16 -0.28 -14.72
C SER A 387 -18.71 -0.91 -13.43
N SER A 388 -18.63 -2.22 -13.30
CA SER A 388 -19.06 -2.96 -12.09
C SER A 388 -18.18 -2.71 -10.86
N LEU A 389 -16.97 -2.15 -11.03
CA LEU A 389 -16.01 -1.87 -9.96
C LEU A 389 -15.93 -0.38 -9.63
N GLU A 390 -16.53 0.51 -10.45
CA GLU A 390 -16.40 1.96 -10.33
C GLU A 390 -16.88 2.50 -8.98
N GLU A 391 -17.96 1.95 -8.44
CA GLU A 391 -18.55 2.42 -7.18
C GLU A 391 -17.59 2.30 -5.99
N ASN A 392 -16.73 1.28 -6.00
CA ASN A 392 -15.84 0.94 -4.89
C ASN A 392 -14.36 1.19 -5.19
N SER A 393 -14.04 1.79 -6.36
CA SER A 393 -12.67 2.09 -6.76
C SER A 393 -12.32 3.56 -6.55
N SER A 394 -11.03 3.86 -6.33
CA SER A 394 -10.48 5.22 -6.28
C SER A 394 -10.63 5.94 -7.62
N PRO A 395 -10.50 7.28 -7.67
CA PRO A 395 -10.56 8.06 -8.92
C PRO A 395 -9.51 7.63 -9.95
N ALA A 396 -8.33 7.25 -9.51
CA ALA A 396 -7.32 6.56 -10.29
C ALA A 396 -6.43 5.72 -9.38
N PHE A 397 -5.66 4.78 -9.95
CA PHE A 397 -4.60 4.04 -9.26
C PHE A 397 -3.54 3.55 -10.24
N TYR A 398 -2.29 3.54 -9.76
CA TYR A 398 -1.17 3.00 -10.49
C TYR A 398 -1.02 1.50 -10.21
N MET A 399 -0.96 0.69 -11.27
CA MET A 399 -0.66 -0.74 -11.15
C MET A 399 0.85 -0.95 -11.20
N ILE A 400 1.43 -1.37 -10.07
CA ILE A 400 2.86 -1.64 -9.98
C ILE A 400 3.21 -2.81 -10.93
N PRO A 401 4.13 -2.62 -11.88
CA PRO A 401 4.52 -3.67 -12.81
C PRO A 401 5.40 -4.73 -12.15
N ALA A 402 5.55 -5.88 -12.83
CA ALA A 402 6.55 -6.86 -12.46
C ALA A 402 7.95 -6.22 -12.45
N ILE A 403 8.78 -6.56 -11.46
CA ILE A 403 10.10 -5.92 -11.24
C ILE A 403 11.07 -6.14 -12.41
N ASP A 404 10.88 -7.19 -13.20
CA ASP A 404 11.66 -7.55 -14.38
C ASP A 404 11.00 -7.08 -15.71
N ASP A 405 9.82 -6.45 -15.65
CA ASP A 405 9.14 -5.77 -16.79
C ASP A 405 8.66 -4.35 -16.43
N TYR A 406 9.39 -3.64 -15.57
CA TYR A 406 9.01 -2.34 -15.01
C TYR A 406 8.87 -1.20 -16.04
N LYS A 407 9.21 -1.44 -17.30
CA LYS A 407 9.09 -0.42 -18.36
C LYS A 407 7.68 -0.29 -18.91
N LYS A 408 6.80 -1.28 -18.70
CA LYS A 408 5.40 -1.26 -19.10
C LYS A 408 4.52 -0.98 -17.90
N ASN A 409 3.88 0.18 -17.90
CA ASN A 409 3.11 0.66 -16.76
C ASN A 409 1.66 0.91 -17.14
N VAL A 410 0.79 0.84 -16.15
CA VAL A 410 -0.64 1.10 -16.33
C VAL A 410 -1.15 1.97 -15.18
N ILE A 411 -1.88 3.03 -15.53
CA ILE A 411 -2.70 3.78 -14.59
C ILE A 411 -4.17 3.54 -14.94
N TYR A 412 -4.94 3.04 -13.97
CA TYR A 412 -6.39 2.91 -14.11
C TYR A 412 -7.07 4.21 -13.70
N VAL A 413 -8.09 4.61 -14.47
CA VAL A 413 -8.90 5.80 -14.22
C VAL A 413 -10.36 5.38 -14.08
N ASN A 414 -11.00 5.83 -13.01
CA ASN A 414 -12.40 5.58 -12.73
C ASN A 414 -13.29 6.64 -13.37
N LYS A 415 -14.01 6.27 -14.44
CA LYS A 415 -14.86 7.22 -15.19
C LYS A 415 -15.99 7.81 -14.37
N ALA A 416 -16.61 7.04 -13.48
CA ALA A 416 -17.73 7.51 -12.66
C ALA A 416 -17.31 8.65 -11.70
N GLN A 417 -16.03 8.77 -11.39
CA GLN A 417 -15.51 9.79 -10.48
C GLN A 417 -14.83 10.97 -11.19
N THR A 418 -14.45 10.81 -12.46
CA THR A 418 -13.72 11.85 -13.23
C THR A 418 -14.55 13.10 -13.58
N GLY A 419 -15.88 13.06 -13.46
CA GLY A 419 -16.75 14.20 -13.74
C GLY A 419 -16.99 15.13 -12.55
N GLN A 420 -16.63 14.71 -11.35
CA GLN A 420 -16.92 15.43 -10.09
C GLN A 420 -15.71 16.21 -9.57
N GLU A 421 -14.49 15.80 -9.91
CA GLU A 421 -13.25 16.41 -9.45
C GLU A 421 -12.18 16.36 -10.54
N SER A 422 -11.20 17.27 -10.44
CA SER A 422 -10.06 17.23 -11.34
C SER A 422 -9.17 16.02 -11.03
N LEU A 423 -8.77 15.32 -12.08
CA LEU A 423 -7.79 14.23 -11.98
C LEU A 423 -6.35 14.73 -11.78
N TYR A 424 -6.11 16.03 -11.86
CA TYR A 424 -4.76 16.59 -11.89
C TYR A 424 -3.93 16.20 -10.66
N PRO A 425 -4.37 16.49 -9.39
CA PRO A 425 -3.62 16.09 -8.23
C PRO A 425 -3.54 14.56 -8.08
N THR A 426 -4.62 13.83 -8.40
CA THR A 426 -4.62 12.37 -8.36
C THR A 426 -3.59 11.78 -9.33
N LEU A 427 -3.46 12.33 -10.54
CA LEU A 427 -2.45 11.86 -11.50
C LEU A 427 -1.03 12.34 -11.18
N ALA A 428 -0.87 13.37 -10.36
CA ALA A 428 0.42 13.68 -9.75
C ALA A 428 0.81 12.61 -8.71
N HIS A 429 -0.14 12.17 -7.90
CA HIS A 429 0.01 11.09 -6.92
C HIS A 429 0.32 9.75 -7.60
N GLU A 430 -0.48 9.33 -8.58
CA GLU A 430 -0.34 8.02 -9.22
C GLU A 430 0.76 7.98 -10.30
N GLY A 431 1.05 9.13 -10.93
CA GLY A 431 1.93 9.22 -12.09
C GLY A 431 3.23 9.97 -11.83
N TYR A 432 3.26 11.26 -12.21
CA TYR A 432 4.45 12.11 -12.14
C TYR A 432 4.22 13.31 -11.22
N PRO A 433 5.06 13.47 -10.16
CA PRO A 433 6.22 12.65 -9.76
C PRO A 433 5.91 11.59 -8.70
N GLY A 434 4.68 11.08 -8.61
CA GLY A 434 4.21 10.11 -7.62
C GLY A 434 4.65 8.66 -7.87
N HIS A 435 3.73 7.72 -7.65
CA HIS A 435 4.02 6.28 -7.60
C HIS A 435 4.72 5.73 -8.85
N LEU A 436 4.23 6.04 -10.06
CA LEU A 436 4.86 5.57 -11.29
C LEU A 436 6.31 6.07 -11.40
N TYR A 437 6.53 7.35 -11.16
CA TYR A 437 7.86 7.94 -11.22
C TYR A 437 8.79 7.36 -10.14
N GLN A 438 8.34 7.30 -8.88
CA GLN A 438 9.09 6.75 -7.76
C GLN A 438 9.52 5.30 -8.03
N THR A 439 8.56 4.45 -8.41
CA THR A 439 8.79 3.02 -8.68
C THR A 439 9.77 2.80 -9.83
N THR A 440 9.50 3.42 -10.97
CA THR A 440 10.33 3.22 -12.18
C THR A 440 11.72 3.84 -12.05
N TYR A 441 11.82 4.96 -11.35
CA TYR A 441 13.12 5.57 -11.02
C TYR A 441 13.97 4.62 -10.18
N PHE A 442 13.40 4.06 -9.10
CA PHE A 442 14.15 3.15 -8.22
C PHE A 442 14.52 1.85 -8.95
N HIS A 443 13.61 1.25 -9.74
CA HIS A 443 13.92 0.06 -10.54
C HIS A 443 15.06 0.30 -11.54
N SER A 444 15.22 1.52 -12.06
CA SER A 444 16.34 1.87 -12.95
C SER A 444 17.72 1.80 -12.29
N LYS A 445 17.80 1.76 -10.95
CA LYS A 445 19.06 1.69 -10.18
C LYS A 445 19.66 0.29 -10.14
N LYS A 446 18.92 -0.74 -10.53
CA LYS A 446 19.38 -2.14 -10.58
C LYS A 446 19.93 -2.64 -9.23
N GLU A 447 19.24 -2.29 -8.16
CA GLU A 447 19.52 -2.82 -6.81
C GLU A 447 19.19 -4.31 -6.72
N HIS A 448 19.59 -4.96 -5.61
CA HIS A 448 19.23 -6.34 -5.40
C HIS A 448 17.68 -6.51 -5.37
N PRO A 449 17.09 -7.54 -6.05
CA PRO A 449 15.64 -7.70 -6.21
C PRO A 449 14.84 -7.67 -4.91
N ILE A 450 15.41 -8.10 -3.78
CA ILE A 450 14.78 -8.03 -2.46
C ILE A 450 14.35 -6.61 -2.07
N ARG A 451 15.03 -5.59 -2.61
CA ARG A 451 14.77 -4.18 -2.33
C ARG A 451 13.47 -3.65 -3.00
N TYR A 452 12.94 -4.39 -3.96
CA TYR A 452 11.73 -4.00 -4.72
C TYR A 452 10.46 -4.66 -4.21
N ILE A 453 10.55 -5.64 -3.30
CA ILE A 453 9.41 -6.49 -2.94
C ILE A 453 8.95 -6.36 -1.49
N LEU A 454 9.73 -5.73 -0.63
CA LEU A 454 9.32 -5.46 0.75
C LEU A 454 8.79 -4.02 0.84
N ASP A 455 7.66 -3.85 1.50
CA ASP A 455 6.91 -2.61 1.48
C ASP A 455 7.20 -1.72 2.69
N TYR A 456 7.24 -0.40 2.43
CA TYR A 456 7.22 0.67 3.42
C TYR A 456 6.10 1.64 3.06
N PRO A 457 4.85 1.37 3.49
CA PRO A 457 3.68 2.15 3.05
C PRO A 457 3.84 3.66 3.30
N GLY A 458 4.40 4.06 4.45
CA GLY A 458 4.63 5.47 4.75
C GLY A 458 5.65 6.15 3.83
N TYR A 459 6.63 5.40 3.29
CA TYR A 459 7.51 5.92 2.26
C TYR A 459 6.76 6.10 0.93
N ASN A 460 5.99 5.10 0.51
CA ASN A 460 5.31 5.14 -0.78
C ASN A 460 4.19 6.19 -0.79
N GLU A 461 3.26 6.09 0.17
CA GLU A 461 2.09 6.97 0.25
C GLU A 461 2.47 8.39 0.74
N GLY A 462 3.41 8.48 1.67
CA GLY A 462 3.93 9.76 2.13
C GLY A 462 4.62 10.54 1.03
N TRP A 463 5.43 9.87 0.18
CA TRP A 463 6.01 10.47 -1.02
C TRP A 463 4.94 10.94 -1.99
N ALA A 464 4.00 10.05 -2.34
CA ALA A 464 2.93 10.38 -3.29
C ALA A 464 2.06 11.54 -2.79
N THR A 465 1.76 11.60 -1.48
CA THR A 465 1.08 12.73 -0.86
C THR A 465 1.93 14.01 -0.93
N TYR A 466 3.23 13.92 -0.62
CA TYR A 466 4.13 15.07 -0.67
C TYR A 466 4.18 15.69 -2.08
N VAL A 467 4.30 14.87 -3.10
CA VAL A 467 4.37 15.38 -4.48
C VAL A 467 2.99 15.75 -5.06
N GLU A 468 1.90 15.15 -4.59
CA GLU A 468 0.54 15.59 -4.88
C GLU A 468 0.34 17.03 -4.39
N MET A 469 0.75 17.34 -3.16
CA MET A 469 0.67 18.70 -2.63
C MET A 469 1.59 19.68 -3.39
N ASP A 470 2.82 19.29 -3.75
CA ASP A 470 3.70 20.11 -4.58
C ASP A 470 3.12 20.40 -5.96
N SER A 471 2.30 19.48 -6.51
CA SER A 471 1.73 19.60 -7.85
C SER A 471 0.82 20.83 -8.04
N TYR A 472 0.17 21.30 -6.99
CA TYR A 472 -0.66 22.50 -7.05
C TYR A 472 0.14 23.75 -7.45
N SER A 473 1.45 23.79 -7.11
CA SER A 473 2.35 24.88 -7.51
C SER A 473 2.57 24.98 -9.02
N TYR A 474 2.29 23.91 -9.78
CA TYR A 474 2.48 23.84 -11.24
C TYR A 474 1.24 24.25 -12.05
N LEU A 475 0.10 24.53 -11.40
CA LEU A 475 -1.12 24.98 -12.08
C LEU A 475 -0.91 26.36 -12.68
N ASP A 476 -1.35 26.54 -13.93
CA ASP A 476 -1.27 27.83 -14.62
C ASP A 476 -2.47 28.71 -14.22
N MET A 477 -2.49 29.16 -12.97
CA MET A 477 -3.52 30.07 -12.44
C MET A 477 -3.15 31.52 -12.72
N LYS A 478 -4.18 32.37 -12.85
CA LYS A 478 -4.00 33.82 -12.92
C LYS A 478 -3.46 34.35 -11.60
N GLN A 479 -2.79 35.50 -11.65
CA GLN A 479 -2.13 36.10 -10.47
C GLN A 479 -3.08 36.31 -9.30
N GLU A 480 -4.32 36.75 -9.55
CA GLU A 480 -5.34 36.92 -8.51
C GLU A 480 -5.78 35.63 -7.82
N LEU A 481 -5.49 34.46 -8.41
CA LEU A 481 -5.82 33.14 -7.88
C LEU A 481 -4.59 32.38 -7.34
N GLU A 482 -3.40 32.97 -7.41
CA GLU A 482 -2.17 32.34 -6.88
C GLU A 482 -2.31 31.85 -5.42
N PRO A 483 -2.99 32.56 -4.49
CA PRO A 483 -3.18 32.04 -3.13
C PRO A 483 -3.90 30.69 -3.04
N LEU A 484 -4.71 30.32 -4.07
CA LEU A 484 -5.35 29.00 -4.13
C LEU A 484 -4.35 27.87 -4.24
N LYS A 485 -3.17 28.08 -4.83
CA LYS A 485 -2.12 27.06 -4.92
C LYS A 485 -1.61 26.60 -3.55
N LYS A 486 -1.77 27.45 -2.53
CA LYS A 486 -1.47 27.11 -1.13
C LYS A 486 -2.72 26.68 -0.38
N LEU A 487 -3.85 27.37 -0.55
CA LEU A 487 -5.09 27.07 0.17
C LEU A 487 -5.62 25.65 -0.16
N LEU A 488 -5.48 25.18 -1.39
CA LEU A 488 -5.96 23.86 -1.82
C LEU A 488 -5.21 22.69 -1.12
N PRO A 489 -3.87 22.62 -1.20
CA PRO A 489 -3.13 21.59 -0.49
C PRO A 489 -3.28 21.71 1.02
N ASP A 490 -3.31 22.92 1.61
CA ASP A 490 -3.50 23.13 3.04
C ASP A 490 -4.87 22.59 3.49
N ASN A 491 -5.94 22.86 2.75
CA ASN A 491 -7.27 22.30 3.04
C ASN A 491 -7.32 20.76 2.90
N TYR A 492 -6.63 20.21 1.90
CA TYR A 492 -6.53 18.76 1.74
C TYR A 492 -5.81 18.11 2.93
N LEU A 493 -4.64 18.64 3.29
CA LEU A 493 -3.85 18.17 4.43
C LEU A 493 -4.58 18.34 5.76
N TYR A 494 -5.35 19.42 5.93
CA TYR A 494 -6.17 19.65 7.12
C TYR A 494 -7.20 18.52 7.32
N ASN A 495 -7.91 18.14 6.27
CA ASN A 495 -8.88 17.05 6.34
C ASN A 495 -8.20 15.68 6.58
N MET A 496 -7.02 15.47 5.99
CA MET A 496 -6.24 14.26 6.19
C MET A 496 -5.71 14.17 7.63
N ALA A 497 -5.22 15.29 8.17
CA ALA A 497 -4.78 15.40 9.56
C ALA A 497 -5.89 15.07 10.55
N LEU A 498 -7.09 15.60 10.34
CA LEU A 498 -8.26 15.28 11.15
C LEU A 498 -8.60 13.79 11.09
N SER A 499 -8.53 13.18 9.91
CA SER A 499 -8.78 11.75 9.74
C SER A 499 -7.74 10.89 10.46
N ALA A 500 -6.45 11.26 10.35
CA ALA A 500 -5.35 10.60 11.05
C ALA A 500 -5.47 10.77 12.59
N ARG A 501 -5.91 11.94 13.05
CA ARG A 501 -6.12 12.20 14.48
C ARG A 501 -7.27 11.37 15.05
N VAL A 502 -8.35 11.23 14.30
CA VAL A 502 -9.48 10.34 14.67
C VAL A 502 -9.04 8.88 14.71
N ASP A 503 -8.22 8.41 13.72
CA ASP A 503 -7.66 7.07 13.72
C ASP A 503 -6.89 6.77 15.02
N MET A 504 -5.96 7.67 15.40
CA MET A 504 -5.21 7.54 16.65
C MET A 504 -6.10 7.68 17.89
N GLY A 505 -7.09 8.56 17.86
CA GLY A 505 -8.07 8.73 18.94
C GLY A 505 -8.87 7.44 19.21
N VAL A 506 -9.37 6.82 18.15
CA VAL A 506 -10.18 5.60 18.24
C VAL A 506 -9.32 4.39 18.61
N ASN A 507 -8.25 4.15 17.88
CA ASN A 507 -7.49 2.90 17.97
C ASN A 507 -6.42 2.91 19.08
N TYR A 508 -5.98 4.08 19.54
CA TYR A 508 -4.97 4.20 20.60
C TYR A 508 -5.53 4.81 21.89
N GLU A 509 -6.27 5.92 21.81
CA GLU A 509 -6.83 6.58 23.01
C GLU A 509 -8.14 5.95 23.46
N GLY A 510 -8.89 5.29 22.56
CA GLY A 510 -10.12 4.58 22.85
C GLY A 510 -11.37 5.47 22.77
N TRP A 511 -11.35 6.46 21.89
CA TRP A 511 -12.49 7.34 21.72
C TRP A 511 -13.74 6.58 21.29
N SER A 512 -14.84 6.90 21.94
CA SER A 512 -16.17 6.58 21.47
C SER A 512 -16.54 7.41 20.22
N VAL A 513 -17.63 7.03 19.55
CA VAL A 513 -18.12 7.83 18.42
C VAL A 513 -18.49 9.24 18.82
N ASP A 514 -19.04 9.43 20.04
CA ASP A 514 -19.43 10.75 20.54
C ASP A 514 -18.22 11.63 20.86
N GLU A 515 -17.15 11.06 21.42
CA GLU A 515 -15.88 11.77 21.62
C GLU A 515 -15.24 12.18 20.31
N ALA A 516 -15.23 11.29 19.31
CA ALA A 516 -14.76 11.61 17.97
C ALA A 516 -15.59 12.73 17.29
N VAL A 517 -16.92 12.68 17.43
CA VAL A 517 -17.82 13.76 16.96
C VAL A 517 -17.49 15.08 17.65
N LYS A 518 -17.39 15.06 18.98
CA LYS A 518 -17.08 16.26 19.79
C LYS A 518 -15.71 16.87 19.41
N TYR A 519 -14.70 16.02 19.19
CA TYR A 519 -13.39 16.48 18.73
C TYR A 519 -13.49 17.19 17.37
N MET A 520 -14.12 16.54 16.39
CA MET A 520 -14.22 17.08 15.03
C MET A 520 -15.03 18.39 14.97
N GLN A 521 -16.05 18.54 15.82
CA GLN A 521 -16.86 19.77 15.89
C GLN A 521 -16.07 21.01 16.31
N GLN A 522 -14.91 20.85 16.95
CA GLN A 522 -14.02 21.96 17.30
C GLN A 522 -13.33 22.56 16.05
N TYR A 523 -13.25 21.80 14.96
CA TYR A 523 -12.55 22.16 13.73
C TYR A 523 -13.48 22.51 12.57
N GLY A 524 -14.80 22.39 12.75
CA GLY A 524 -15.77 22.77 11.75
C GLY A 524 -17.08 21.98 11.80
N THR A 525 -18.00 22.30 10.91
CA THR A 525 -19.29 21.61 10.82
C THR A 525 -19.13 20.32 10.01
N ILE A 526 -19.18 19.20 10.70
CA ILE A 526 -19.22 17.86 10.09
C ILE A 526 -20.57 17.22 10.35
N SER A 527 -21.15 16.56 9.34
CA SER A 527 -22.39 15.81 9.56
C SER A 527 -22.14 14.58 10.44
N THR A 528 -23.07 14.28 11.33
CA THR A 528 -22.99 13.08 12.18
C THR A 528 -22.87 11.79 11.35
N SER A 529 -23.49 11.73 10.17
CA SER A 529 -23.37 10.57 9.26
C SER A 529 -21.95 10.42 8.71
N SER A 530 -21.33 11.52 8.27
CA SER A 530 -19.94 11.50 7.78
C SER A 530 -18.96 11.11 8.89
N MET A 531 -19.18 11.61 10.11
CA MET A 531 -18.35 11.25 11.25
C MET A 531 -18.47 9.77 11.63
N LYS A 532 -19.69 9.23 11.64
CA LYS A 532 -19.91 7.80 11.86
C LYS A 532 -19.27 6.93 10.78
N ALA A 533 -19.26 7.40 9.53
CA ALA A 533 -18.59 6.72 8.43
C ALA A 533 -17.06 6.71 8.64
N LEU A 534 -16.46 7.86 9.00
CA LEU A 534 -15.03 7.94 9.33
C LEU A 534 -14.67 7.04 10.52
N TYR A 535 -15.47 7.09 11.59
CA TYR A 535 -15.26 6.27 12.79
C TYR A 535 -15.23 4.77 12.45
N ARG A 536 -16.16 4.30 11.62
CA ARG A 536 -16.16 2.91 11.14
C ARG A 536 -14.94 2.62 10.25
N TYR A 537 -14.62 3.52 9.36
CA TYR A 537 -13.49 3.34 8.45
C TYR A 537 -12.17 3.15 9.19
N VAL A 538 -11.88 3.95 10.22
CA VAL A 538 -10.64 3.82 10.98
C VAL A 538 -10.58 2.55 11.85
N ILE A 539 -11.73 2.00 12.24
CA ILE A 539 -11.80 0.68 12.89
C ILE A 539 -11.49 -0.44 11.89
N GLN A 540 -12.02 -0.35 10.68
CA GLN A 540 -11.85 -1.34 9.63
C GLN A 540 -10.44 -1.30 9.02
N ASN A 541 -9.82 -0.13 8.99
CA ASN A 541 -8.51 0.12 8.38
C ASN A 541 -7.59 0.92 9.31
N PRO A 542 -7.17 0.34 10.44
CA PRO A 542 -6.36 1.04 11.42
C PRO A 542 -5.01 1.46 10.84
N ALA A 543 -4.57 2.66 11.21
CA ALA A 543 -3.34 3.30 10.76
C ALA A 543 -3.25 3.51 9.24
N ASN A 544 -4.38 3.42 8.49
CA ASN A 544 -4.35 3.65 7.05
C ASN A 544 -4.08 5.13 6.73
N TYR A 545 -4.78 6.06 7.39
CA TYR A 545 -4.50 7.49 7.21
C TYR A 545 -3.09 7.89 7.64
N LEU A 546 -2.46 7.13 8.54
CA LEU A 546 -1.13 7.45 9.04
C LEU A 546 -0.04 7.24 7.99
N CYS A 547 -0.15 6.24 7.10
CA CYS A 547 0.87 6.06 6.07
C CYS A 547 0.93 7.24 5.10
N TYR A 548 -0.20 7.84 4.76
CA TYR A 548 -0.28 9.08 3.97
C TYR A 548 0.21 10.29 4.75
N TYR A 549 -0.48 10.59 5.85
CA TYR A 549 -0.31 11.85 6.55
C TYR A 549 0.97 11.93 7.40
N ILE A 550 1.25 10.92 8.22
CA ILE A 550 2.52 10.88 8.97
C ILE A 550 3.69 10.69 8.00
N GLY A 551 3.52 9.87 6.94
CA GLY A 551 4.51 9.77 5.87
C GLY A 551 4.82 11.12 5.23
N TYR A 552 3.79 11.92 4.90
CA TYR A 552 3.96 13.30 4.43
C TYR A 552 4.75 14.18 5.43
N LEU A 553 4.37 14.17 6.71
CA LEU A 553 5.07 14.95 7.73
C LEU A 553 6.54 14.55 7.87
N GLU A 554 6.84 13.26 7.78
CA GLU A 554 8.22 12.76 7.83
C GLU A 554 9.03 13.25 6.61
N PHE A 555 8.45 13.29 5.40
CA PHE A 555 9.12 13.88 4.23
C PHE A 555 9.37 15.37 4.40
N MET A 556 8.42 16.12 4.96
CA MET A 556 8.62 17.54 5.25
C MET A 556 9.75 17.75 6.26
N GLU A 557 9.78 16.96 7.35
CA GLU A 557 10.87 17.02 8.33
C GLU A 557 12.24 16.63 7.72
N LEU A 558 12.29 15.65 6.82
CA LEU A 558 13.53 15.31 6.11
C LEU A 558 14.00 16.44 5.19
N LYS A 559 13.07 17.10 4.50
CA LYS A 559 13.37 18.24 3.63
C LYS A 559 13.91 19.42 4.43
N ASP A 560 13.28 19.75 5.56
CA ASP A 560 13.74 20.80 6.45
C ASP A 560 15.11 20.46 7.07
N TYR A 561 15.30 19.21 7.48
CA TYR A 561 16.59 18.72 7.97
C TYR A 561 17.71 18.85 6.90
N TYR A 562 17.44 18.44 5.66
CA TYR A 562 18.39 18.60 4.57
C TYR A 562 18.70 20.07 4.30
N LYS A 563 17.67 20.92 4.30
CA LYS A 563 17.82 22.37 4.11
C LYS A 563 18.69 23.01 5.21
N GLU A 564 18.46 22.66 6.47
CA GLU A 564 19.25 23.13 7.61
C GLU A 564 20.72 22.71 7.48
N LYS A 565 20.96 21.44 7.12
CA LYS A 565 22.32 20.88 7.02
C LYS A 565 23.12 21.35 5.81
N SER A 566 22.45 21.56 4.69
CA SER A 566 23.10 22.01 3.44
C SER A 566 23.31 23.53 3.37
N GLU A 567 22.69 24.29 4.27
CA GLU A 567 22.83 25.77 4.36
C GLU A 567 22.67 26.45 2.98
N ASN A 568 23.71 27.17 2.54
CA ASN A 568 23.74 27.86 1.24
C ASN A 568 23.84 26.92 0.03
N ALA A 569 24.09 25.62 0.23
CA ALA A 569 24.17 24.60 -0.82
C ALA A 569 22.85 23.84 -1.01
N TYR A 570 21.74 24.34 -0.44
CA TYR A 570 20.44 23.69 -0.60
C TYR A 570 20.03 23.60 -2.07
N ASP A 571 19.77 22.37 -2.51
CA ASP A 571 19.22 22.06 -3.83
C ASP A 571 18.12 21.01 -3.67
N GLU A 572 16.88 21.40 -3.96
CA GLU A 572 15.71 20.54 -3.83
C GLU A 572 15.79 19.28 -4.72
N LYS A 573 16.41 19.40 -5.89
CA LYS A 573 16.61 18.27 -6.80
C LYS A 573 17.59 17.24 -6.25
N VAL A 574 18.64 17.72 -5.54
CA VAL A 574 19.57 16.84 -4.85
C VAL A 574 18.89 16.14 -3.69
N PHE A 575 18.07 16.84 -2.90
CA PHE A 575 17.24 16.22 -1.86
C PHE A 575 16.39 15.07 -2.43
N HIS A 576 15.58 15.35 -3.47
CA HIS A 576 14.75 14.35 -4.11
C HIS A 576 15.56 13.17 -4.65
N LYS A 577 16.75 13.46 -5.20
CA LYS A 577 17.65 12.42 -5.68
C LYS A 577 18.14 11.50 -4.57
N ILE A 578 18.55 12.03 -3.42
CA ILE A 578 18.99 11.24 -2.27
C ILE A 578 17.86 10.30 -1.79
N ILE A 579 16.65 10.83 -1.66
CA ILE A 579 15.48 10.06 -1.22
C ILE A 579 15.14 8.94 -2.21
N LEU A 580 15.09 9.24 -3.49
CA LEU A 580 14.73 8.29 -4.53
C LEU A 580 15.82 7.24 -4.79
N ASP A 581 17.10 7.62 -4.66
CA ASP A 581 18.23 6.69 -4.75
C ASP A 581 18.26 5.72 -3.55
N ALA A 582 17.81 6.16 -2.39
CA ALA A 582 17.63 5.28 -1.22
C ALA A 582 16.52 4.26 -1.43
N GLY A 583 15.46 4.62 -2.18
CA GLY A 583 14.28 3.79 -2.39
C GLY A 583 13.46 3.54 -1.12
N PRO A 584 12.49 2.60 -1.15
CA PRO A 584 11.65 2.31 0.00
C PRO A 584 12.46 1.98 1.25
N ASN A 585 12.28 2.78 2.31
CA ASN A 585 12.99 2.64 3.58
C ASN A 585 12.21 3.32 4.72
N SER A 586 12.60 3.03 5.96
CA SER A 586 12.15 3.83 7.10
C SER A 586 12.77 5.22 7.09
N PHE A 587 12.08 6.20 7.67
CA PHE A 587 12.54 7.60 7.70
C PHE A 587 13.87 7.79 8.44
N ARG A 588 14.16 6.96 9.44
CA ARG A 588 15.47 6.91 10.09
C ARG A 588 16.60 6.58 9.11
N ILE A 589 16.38 5.60 8.24
CA ILE A 589 17.39 5.22 7.22
C ILE A 589 17.50 6.34 6.16
N LEU A 590 16.40 6.94 5.73
CA LEU A 590 16.44 8.07 4.80
C LEU A 590 17.23 9.25 5.36
N ARG A 591 17.05 9.57 6.64
CA ARG A 591 17.85 10.60 7.33
C ARG A 591 19.34 10.27 7.33
N GLN A 592 19.68 9.01 7.62
CA GLN A 592 21.07 8.55 7.54
C GLN A 592 21.62 8.69 6.10
N ARG A 593 20.82 8.42 5.06
CA ARG A 593 21.27 8.63 3.66
C ARG A 593 21.50 10.10 3.33
N ILE A 594 20.72 11.02 3.92
CA ILE A 594 20.98 12.45 3.82
C ILE A 594 22.34 12.77 4.43
N ASP A 595 22.64 12.32 5.65
CA ASP A 595 23.93 12.55 6.32
C ASP A 595 25.12 11.99 5.54
N GLU A 596 24.96 10.88 4.82
CA GLU A 596 26.00 10.25 4.00
C GLU A 596 26.28 11.01 2.68
N ASN A 597 25.42 11.94 2.28
CA ASN A 597 25.51 12.67 1.01
C ASN A 597 25.72 14.18 1.18
N LEU A 598 25.82 14.65 2.43
CA LEU A 598 26.25 16.00 2.80
C LEU A 598 27.76 16.03 3.01
#